data_1ac4c83e940e5a631912c0bf38196d1b
#
_entry.id   1ac4c83e940e5a631912c0bf38196d1b
#
_cell.length_a   1.000
_cell.length_b   1.000
_cell.length_c   1.000
_cell.angle_alpha   90.00
_cell.angle_beta   90.00
_cell.angle_gamma   90.00
#
_symmetry.space_group_name_H-M   'P 1'
#
loop_
_entity.id
_entity.type
_entity.pdbx_description
1 polymer ?
#
loop_
_entity_poly.entity_id
_entity_poly.type
_entity_poly.pdbx_seq_one_letter_code
_entity_poly.pdbx_strand_id
1 'polypeptide(L)'
;MEPILLRASEESKNQRLDAFLASSLDGLTRSQATRLIESGEVAVNGRAVSKSYKLAGGEDVAVTLPEPEPVEAVPQDIPLDVVYEDADVIVVNKPSGMVVHPAPGHPDGTLVNALLYHCVGTLSGIGGALRPGIVHRIDRDTSGLIIAAKNDAAHQYLSAQLADHTLARTYECIVVGKLREDRGTVDAPIARHPTDRKRMAVVAGGREAVTHWEVIARYPGYTHVRCRLETGRTHQIRVHMAYIGHPILGDTVYGAKKEVPGLTGQCLHAVGLRFLHPRTHEVVELSCPLPDEFTRMLQKIRK
;
A
#
# COMPACT_ATOMS: atom_id res chain seq x y z
N MET A 1 -4.35 32.84 1.43
CA MET A 1 -5.10 32.38 2.65
C MET A 1 -4.72 33.23 3.84
N GLU A 2 -5.67 33.45 4.74
CA GLU A 2 -5.36 34.15 6.00
C GLU A 2 -4.56 33.20 6.90
N PRO A 3 -3.49 33.68 7.55
CA PRO A 3 -2.71 32.86 8.48
C PRO A 3 -3.52 32.50 9.72
N ILE A 4 -3.37 31.27 10.19
CA ILE A 4 -3.89 30.83 11.47
C ILE A 4 -3.00 31.45 12.54
N LEU A 5 -3.58 32.22 13.46
CA LEU A 5 -2.86 32.86 14.56
C LEU A 5 -2.96 32.00 15.82
N LEU A 6 -1.83 31.58 16.35
CA LEU A 6 -1.69 30.85 17.61
C LEU A 6 -0.90 31.70 18.60
N ARG A 7 -1.19 31.58 19.89
CA ARG A 7 -0.38 32.20 20.93
C ARG A 7 0.26 31.14 21.80
N ALA A 8 1.61 31.18 21.85
CA ALA A 8 2.36 30.30 22.71
C ALA A 8 2.19 30.78 24.17
N SER A 9 1.73 29.90 25.07
CA SER A 9 1.64 30.19 26.49
C SER A 9 3.01 30.17 27.16
N GLU A 10 3.13 30.71 28.39
CA GLU A 10 4.36 30.59 29.18
C GLU A 10 4.76 29.14 29.45
N GLU A 11 3.78 28.19 29.47
CA GLU A 11 4.04 26.76 29.61
C GLU A 11 4.74 26.17 28.38
N SER A 12 4.60 26.81 27.21
CA SER A 12 5.28 26.41 25.97
C SER A 12 6.73 26.84 25.88
N LYS A 13 7.26 27.53 26.91
CA LYS A 13 8.65 28.00 26.95
C LYS A 13 9.64 26.83 26.80
N ASN A 14 10.64 27.02 25.97
CA ASN A 14 11.63 26.03 25.56
C ASN A 14 11.07 24.84 24.73
N GLN A 15 9.76 24.79 24.42
CA GLN A 15 9.21 23.83 23.50
C GLN A 15 9.71 24.14 22.09
N ARG A 16 9.98 23.11 21.31
CA ARG A 16 10.31 23.27 19.88
C ARG A 16 9.06 23.70 19.11
N LEU A 17 9.23 24.66 18.21
CA LEU A 17 8.13 25.19 17.40
C LEU A 17 7.40 24.10 16.59
N ASP A 18 8.14 23.11 16.00
CA ASP A 18 7.56 21.99 15.28
C ASP A 18 6.65 21.11 16.16
N ALA A 19 7.02 20.95 17.43
CA ALA A 19 6.22 20.18 18.38
C ALA A 19 5.00 20.98 18.86
N PHE A 20 5.14 22.27 19.11
CA PHE A 20 4.05 23.17 19.45
C PHE A 20 2.97 23.19 18.35
N LEU A 21 3.37 23.40 17.10
CA LEU A 21 2.45 23.43 15.97
C LEU A 21 1.69 22.10 15.82
N ALA A 22 2.39 20.97 15.95
CA ALA A 22 1.76 19.65 15.85
C ALA A 22 0.80 19.33 17.00
N SER A 23 0.96 19.97 18.16
CA SER A 23 0.02 19.81 19.29
C SER A 23 -1.14 20.81 19.26
N SER A 24 -0.97 21.96 18.57
CA SER A 24 -1.97 23.04 18.53
C SER A 24 -2.89 22.99 17.32
N LEU A 25 -2.50 22.27 16.25
CA LEU A 25 -3.27 22.17 15.01
C LEU A 25 -3.62 20.72 14.73
N ASP A 26 -4.92 20.43 14.75
CA ASP A 26 -5.43 19.08 14.44
C ASP A 26 -5.01 18.62 13.05
N GLY A 27 -4.51 17.39 12.95
CA GLY A 27 -4.08 16.78 11.70
C GLY A 27 -2.67 17.18 11.22
N LEU A 28 -2.00 18.15 11.87
CA LEU A 28 -0.63 18.53 11.51
C LEU A 28 0.40 17.64 12.22
N THR A 29 1.22 16.94 11.45
CA THR A 29 2.34 16.16 11.99
C THR A 29 3.57 17.03 12.21
N ARG A 30 4.49 16.63 13.14
CA ARG A 30 5.76 17.33 13.37
C ARG A 30 6.60 17.47 12.09
N SER A 31 6.60 16.47 11.23
CA SER A 31 7.32 16.51 9.94
C SER A 31 6.73 17.54 8.98
N GLN A 32 5.41 17.69 8.96
CA GLN A 32 4.74 18.73 8.18
C GLN A 32 5.01 20.11 8.77
N ALA A 33 4.93 20.27 10.10
CA ALA A 33 5.28 21.51 10.79
C ALA A 33 6.72 21.94 10.49
N THR A 34 7.68 21.01 10.48
CA THR A 34 9.07 21.31 10.12
C THR A 34 9.17 21.83 8.68
N ARG A 35 8.45 21.23 7.71
CA ARG A 35 8.44 21.70 6.32
C ARG A 35 7.86 23.11 6.21
N LEU A 36 6.75 23.39 6.88
CA LEU A 36 6.12 24.73 6.89
C LEU A 36 7.07 25.79 7.45
N ILE A 37 7.88 25.46 8.48
CA ILE A 37 8.88 26.36 9.01
C ILE A 37 10.01 26.57 7.98
N GLU A 38 10.48 25.51 7.33
CA GLU A 38 11.56 25.58 6.33
C GLU A 38 11.13 26.31 5.04
N SER A 39 9.83 26.21 4.64
CA SER A 39 9.27 26.93 3.49
C SER A 39 8.93 28.39 3.79
N GLY A 40 9.06 28.84 5.06
CA GLY A 40 8.74 30.23 5.42
C GLY A 40 7.25 30.48 5.69
N GLU A 41 6.41 29.44 5.71
CA GLU A 41 4.97 29.52 5.98
C GLU A 41 4.63 29.70 7.47
N VAL A 42 5.65 29.78 8.33
CA VAL A 42 5.53 30.01 9.77
C VAL A 42 6.34 31.23 10.19
N ALA A 43 5.67 32.16 10.84
CA ALA A 43 6.32 33.36 11.43
C ALA A 43 6.05 33.41 12.93
N VAL A 44 7.07 33.77 13.71
CA VAL A 44 6.98 34.04 15.14
C VAL A 44 7.19 35.54 15.37
N ASN A 45 6.22 36.21 16.00
CA ASN A 45 6.20 37.66 16.14
C ASN A 45 6.49 38.41 14.82
N GLY A 46 5.90 37.90 13.70
CA GLY A 46 6.05 38.45 12.36
C GLY A 46 7.38 38.18 11.67
N ARG A 47 8.24 37.29 12.20
CA ARG A 47 9.55 36.95 11.61
C ARG A 47 9.68 35.46 11.31
N ALA A 48 10.24 35.12 10.16
CA ALA A 48 10.60 33.75 9.84
C ALA A 48 11.68 33.24 10.80
N VAL A 49 11.57 31.99 11.20
CA VAL A 49 12.48 31.36 12.18
C VAL A 49 13.03 30.02 11.62
N SER A 50 14.11 29.55 12.25
CA SER A 50 14.72 28.26 11.84
C SER A 50 13.93 27.07 12.37
N LYS A 51 14.08 25.89 11.73
CA LYS A 51 13.44 24.63 12.17
C LYS A 51 13.81 24.19 13.60
N SER A 52 14.90 24.71 14.14
CA SER A 52 15.36 24.43 15.50
C SER A 52 14.84 25.39 16.52
N TYR A 53 14.01 26.36 16.12
CA TYR A 53 13.50 27.40 16.99
C TYR A 53 12.77 26.83 18.21
N LYS A 54 13.06 27.40 19.38
CA LYS A 54 12.39 27.10 20.65
C LYS A 54 11.64 28.35 21.11
N LEU A 55 10.40 28.18 21.48
CA LEU A 55 9.54 29.25 21.97
C LEU A 55 10.09 29.86 23.26
N ALA A 56 9.98 31.19 23.40
CA ALA A 56 10.33 31.92 24.59
C ALA A 56 9.19 32.05 25.60
N GLY A 57 7.93 31.79 25.14
CA GLY A 57 6.70 32.01 25.89
C GLY A 57 6.06 33.36 25.57
N GLY A 58 4.74 33.39 25.45
CA GLY A 58 3.97 34.61 25.13
C GLY A 58 4.03 35.10 23.69
N GLU A 59 4.63 34.35 22.77
CA GLU A 59 4.84 34.72 21.39
C GLU A 59 3.60 34.47 20.53
N ASP A 60 3.39 35.34 19.52
CA ASP A 60 2.40 35.16 18.50
C ASP A 60 3.01 34.34 17.32
N VAL A 61 2.37 33.24 16.97
CA VAL A 61 2.80 32.33 15.92
C VAL A 61 1.76 32.37 14.80
N ALA A 62 2.13 32.84 13.63
CA ALA A 62 1.32 32.86 12.43
C ALA A 62 1.70 31.66 11.55
N VAL A 63 0.72 30.88 11.11
CA VAL A 63 0.91 29.70 10.26
C VAL A 63 0.03 29.81 9.03
N THR A 64 0.63 29.85 7.86
CA THR A 64 -0.07 29.72 6.59
C THR A 64 -0.06 28.25 6.18
N LEU A 65 -1.24 27.61 6.14
CA LEU A 65 -1.34 26.26 5.60
C LEU A 65 -1.53 26.39 4.08
N PRO A 66 -0.60 25.90 3.25
CA PRO A 66 -0.82 25.87 1.82
C PRO A 66 -2.07 25.05 1.51
N GLU A 67 -2.86 25.49 0.53
CA GLU A 67 -3.94 24.64 0.01
C GLU A 67 -3.34 23.29 -0.39
N PRO A 68 -3.99 22.17 -0.07
CA PRO A 68 -3.61 20.90 -0.63
C PRO A 68 -3.68 21.05 -2.15
N GLU A 69 -2.54 21.10 -2.83
CA GLU A 69 -2.58 20.93 -4.28
C GLU A 69 -3.30 19.61 -4.53
N PRO A 70 -4.40 19.60 -5.32
CA PRO A 70 -5.03 18.35 -5.68
C PRO A 70 -3.97 17.55 -6.42
N VAL A 71 -3.44 16.52 -5.77
CA VAL A 71 -2.53 15.57 -6.41
C VAL A 71 -3.42 14.75 -7.35
N GLU A 72 -3.55 15.21 -8.59
CA GLU A 72 -4.19 14.44 -9.64
C GLU A 72 -3.19 13.49 -10.24
N ALA A 73 -3.59 12.25 -10.44
CA ALA A 73 -2.77 11.30 -11.16
C ALA A 73 -2.75 11.71 -12.63
N VAL A 74 -1.59 12.00 -13.19
CA VAL A 74 -1.41 12.41 -14.59
C VAL A 74 -1.18 11.16 -15.47
N PRO A 75 -1.82 11.06 -16.66
CA PRO A 75 -1.56 9.98 -17.61
C PRO A 75 -0.07 9.91 -18.01
N GLN A 76 0.51 8.69 -17.99
CA GLN A 76 1.89 8.46 -18.41
C GLN A 76 1.97 7.24 -19.32
N ASP A 77 2.73 7.33 -20.41
CA ASP A 77 3.01 6.23 -21.34
C ASP A 77 3.96 5.21 -20.69
N ILE A 78 3.38 4.36 -19.84
CA ILE A 78 4.07 3.27 -19.18
C ILE A 78 3.49 1.96 -19.71
N PRO A 79 4.32 1.05 -20.29
CA PRO A 79 3.84 -0.22 -20.81
C PRO A 79 3.11 -1.05 -19.75
N LEU A 80 1.95 -1.60 -20.11
CA LEU A 80 1.16 -2.51 -19.27
C LEU A 80 1.15 -3.91 -19.88
N ASP A 81 1.38 -4.92 -19.05
CA ASP A 81 1.13 -6.32 -19.39
C ASP A 81 -0.35 -6.63 -19.14
N VAL A 82 -1.19 -6.39 -20.16
CA VAL A 82 -2.64 -6.56 -20.11
C VAL A 82 -2.97 -8.03 -20.31
N VAL A 83 -3.58 -8.66 -19.30
CA VAL A 83 -3.99 -10.08 -19.31
C VAL A 83 -5.42 -10.24 -19.80
N TYR A 84 -6.30 -9.28 -19.49
CA TYR A 84 -7.68 -9.25 -19.92
C TYR A 84 -8.19 -7.82 -19.98
N GLU A 85 -8.94 -7.48 -20.99
CA GLU A 85 -9.58 -6.17 -21.11
C GLU A 85 -10.85 -6.24 -21.94
N ASP A 86 -11.87 -5.49 -21.49
CA ASP A 86 -13.11 -5.23 -22.24
C ASP A 86 -13.63 -3.81 -21.96
N ALA A 87 -14.93 -3.57 -22.15
CA ALA A 87 -15.54 -2.25 -21.91
C ALA A 87 -15.72 -1.92 -20.42
N ASP A 88 -15.70 -2.92 -19.52
CA ASP A 88 -16.04 -2.76 -18.11
C ASP A 88 -14.82 -2.89 -17.19
N VAL A 89 -13.88 -3.74 -17.53
CA VAL A 89 -12.74 -4.05 -16.66
C VAL A 89 -11.43 -4.17 -17.44
N ILE A 90 -10.34 -3.94 -16.75
CA ILE A 90 -8.99 -4.26 -17.22
C ILE A 90 -8.25 -5.02 -16.11
N VAL A 91 -7.58 -6.12 -16.48
CA VAL A 91 -6.71 -6.90 -15.59
C VAL A 91 -5.30 -6.87 -16.13
N VAL A 92 -4.36 -6.44 -15.31
CA VAL A 92 -2.95 -6.34 -15.68
C VAL A 92 -2.08 -7.20 -14.76
N ASN A 93 -0.98 -7.69 -15.29
CA ASN A 93 0.08 -8.33 -14.54
C ASN A 93 1.09 -7.25 -14.12
N LYS A 94 0.92 -6.69 -12.92
CA LYS A 94 1.77 -5.61 -12.41
C LYS A 94 3.18 -6.12 -12.13
N PRO A 95 4.24 -5.45 -12.59
CA PRO A 95 5.61 -5.80 -12.21
C PRO A 95 5.88 -5.51 -10.73
N SER A 96 6.87 -6.21 -10.15
CA SER A 96 7.45 -5.85 -8.85
C SER A 96 8.11 -4.46 -8.93
N GLY A 97 8.10 -3.71 -7.84
CA GLY A 97 8.64 -2.35 -7.75
C GLY A 97 7.67 -1.23 -8.14
N MET A 98 6.58 -1.52 -8.89
CA MET A 98 5.58 -0.53 -9.28
C MET A 98 4.56 -0.28 -8.18
N VAL A 99 4.36 0.99 -7.79
CA VAL A 99 3.30 1.42 -6.87
C VAL A 99 1.95 1.45 -7.61
N VAL A 100 0.86 1.09 -6.94
CA VAL A 100 -0.47 1.03 -7.57
C VAL A 100 -1.03 2.43 -7.85
N HIS A 101 -0.92 3.37 -6.92
CA HIS A 101 -1.46 4.73 -7.06
C HIS A 101 -0.54 5.75 -6.42
N PRO A 102 -0.58 7.02 -6.84
CA PRO A 102 0.26 8.07 -6.28
C PRO A 102 0.18 8.15 -4.75
N ALA A 103 1.32 8.32 -4.12
CA ALA A 103 1.46 8.41 -2.68
C ALA A 103 2.68 9.28 -2.33
N PRO A 104 2.81 9.78 -1.07
CA PRO A 104 4.01 10.50 -0.65
C PRO A 104 5.30 9.71 -0.95
N GLY A 105 6.20 10.31 -1.71
CA GLY A 105 7.44 9.69 -2.20
C GLY A 105 7.33 8.97 -3.55
N HIS A 106 6.12 8.83 -4.10
CA HIS A 106 5.84 8.25 -5.42
C HIS A 106 4.68 9.02 -6.07
N PRO A 107 4.89 10.27 -6.53
CA PRO A 107 3.82 11.10 -7.08
C PRO A 107 3.39 10.63 -8.48
N ASP A 108 4.25 9.90 -9.17
CA ASP A 108 4.11 9.43 -10.54
C ASP A 108 4.73 8.04 -10.74
N GLY A 109 4.78 7.55 -11.99
CA GLY A 109 5.31 6.22 -12.31
C GLY A 109 4.48 5.06 -11.75
N THR A 110 3.21 5.29 -11.41
CA THR A 110 2.36 4.30 -10.78
C THR A 110 1.47 3.58 -11.80
N LEU A 111 0.87 2.46 -11.38
CA LEU A 111 -0.08 1.75 -12.21
C LEU A 111 -1.25 2.66 -12.65
N VAL A 112 -1.74 3.52 -11.77
CA VAL A 112 -2.81 4.48 -12.09
C VAL A 112 -2.39 5.44 -13.21
N ASN A 113 -1.14 5.94 -13.21
CA ASN A 113 -0.65 6.79 -14.29
C ASN A 113 -0.65 6.05 -15.64
N ALA A 114 -0.24 4.78 -15.64
CA ALA A 114 -0.26 3.93 -16.82
C ALA A 114 -1.69 3.61 -17.29
N LEU A 115 -2.60 3.28 -16.36
CA LEU A 115 -4.01 3.01 -16.68
C LEU A 115 -4.72 4.25 -17.24
N LEU A 116 -4.45 5.44 -16.71
CA LEU A 116 -5.02 6.70 -17.24
C LEU A 116 -4.59 6.95 -18.68
N TYR A 117 -3.36 6.62 -19.03
CA TYR A 117 -2.87 6.74 -20.40
C TYR A 117 -3.48 5.67 -21.31
N HIS A 118 -3.54 4.42 -20.88
CA HIS A 118 -4.07 3.30 -21.65
C HIS A 118 -5.59 3.38 -21.87
N CYS A 119 -6.32 3.71 -20.80
CA CYS A 119 -7.80 3.70 -20.79
C CYS A 119 -8.42 5.09 -21.02
N VAL A 120 -7.86 5.94 -21.82
CA VAL A 120 -8.22 7.35 -22.02
C VAL A 120 -9.72 7.64 -21.77
N GLY A 121 -10.01 8.34 -20.66
CA GLY A 121 -11.35 8.82 -20.32
C GLY A 121 -12.38 7.75 -19.90
N THR A 122 -11.98 6.48 -19.72
CA THR A 122 -12.92 5.39 -19.42
C THR A 122 -12.78 4.80 -18.01
N LEU A 123 -11.82 5.22 -17.20
CA LEU A 123 -11.68 4.70 -15.83
C LEU A 123 -12.78 5.26 -14.91
N SER A 124 -13.28 4.41 -13.99
CA SER A 124 -14.22 4.82 -12.96
C SER A 124 -13.65 5.92 -12.07
N GLY A 125 -14.46 6.97 -11.82
CA GLY A 125 -14.12 8.08 -10.93
C GLY A 125 -14.38 7.84 -9.44
N ILE A 126 -15.01 6.73 -9.03
CA ILE A 126 -15.43 6.46 -7.64
C ILE A 126 -14.26 6.50 -6.66
N GLY A 127 -13.06 6.06 -7.06
CA GLY A 127 -11.85 6.12 -6.24
C GLY A 127 -11.28 7.52 -6.01
N GLY A 128 -11.87 8.56 -6.62
CA GLY A 128 -11.37 9.93 -6.65
C GLY A 128 -10.16 10.10 -7.58
N ALA A 129 -9.68 11.35 -7.73
CA ALA A 129 -8.63 11.74 -8.68
C ALA A 129 -7.30 10.97 -8.53
N LEU A 130 -7.03 10.42 -7.34
CA LEU A 130 -5.80 9.65 -7.06
C LEU A 130 -5.90 8.15 -7.37
N ARG A 131 -7.10 7.60 -7.52
CA ARG A 131 -7.33 6.15 -7.62
C ARG A 131 -8.41 5.78 -8.63
N PRO A 132 -8.47 6.43 -9.81
CA PRO A 132 -9.49 6.10 -10.79
C PRO A 132 -9.43 4.61 -11.15
N GLY A 133 -10.58 3.94 -11.13
CA GLY A 133 -10.72 2.53 -11.46
C GLY A 133 -10.21 1.52 -10.43
N ILE A 134 -9.49 1.93 -9.39
CA ILE A 134 -8.83 1.01 -8.43
C ILE A 134 -9.81 0.50 -7.38
N VAL A 135 -10.17 -0.78 -7.45
CA VAL A 135 -11.05 -1.46 -6.48
C VAL A 135 -10.27 -2.19 -5.39
N HIS A 136 -9.04 -2.61 -5.67
CA HIS A 136 -8.13 -3.22 -4.68
C HIS A 136 -6.68 -2.86 -4.99
N ARG A 137 -5.78 -3.26 -4.10
CA ARG A 137 -4.34 -2.99 -4.29
C ARG A 137 -3.48 -4.17 -3.86
N ILE A 138 -2.31 -4.26 -4.47
CA ILE A 138 -1.18 -5.09 -4.02
C ILE A 138 0.00 -4.17 -3.66
N ASP A 139 0.95 -4.66 -2.89
CA ASP A 139 2.10 -3.87 -2.45
C ASP A 139 3.02 -3.49 -3.62
N ARG A 140 3.87 -2.48 -3.43
CA ARG A 140 4.84 -2.03 -4.44
C ARG A 140 5.65 -3.21 -5.02
N ASP A 141 6.26 -3.99 -4.14
CA ASP A 141 7.17 -5.08 -4.51
C ASP A 141 6.45 -6.44 -4.66
N THR A 142 5.12 -6.47 -4.57
CA THR A 142 4.29 -7.61 -4.95
C THR A 142 3.94 -7.48 -6.43
N SER A 143 4.24 -8.51 -7.22
CA SER A 143 3.88 -8.61 -8.63
C SER A 143 2.57 -9.37 -8.84
N GLY A 144 2.03 -9.37 -10.06
CA GLY A 144 0.92 -10.21 -10.48
C GLY A 144 -0.39 -9.48 -10.73
N LEU A 145 -1.47 -10.24 -10.80
CA LEU A 145 -2.77 -9.78 -11.27
C LEU A 145 -3.40 -8.72 -10.36
N ILE A 146 -3.84 -7.63 -10.98
CA ILE A 146 -4.66 -6.59 -10.40
C ILE A 146 -5.75 -6.18 -11.38
N ILE A 147 -6.99 -6.04 -10.89
CA ILE A 147 -8.15 -5.62 -11.70
C ILE A 147 -8.47 -4.16 -11.40
N ALA A 148 -8.81 -3.42 -12.46
CA ALA A 148 -9.36 -2.07 -12.38
C ALA A 148 -10.68 -1.98 -13.15
N ALA A 149 -11.57 -1.09 -12.69
CA ALA A 149 -12.87 -0.84 -13.28
C ALA A 149 -12.79 0.31 -14.29
N LYS A 150 -13.32 0.11 -15.50
CA LYS A 150 -13.35 1.10 -16.56
C LYS A 150 -14.58 2.03 -16.49
N ASN A 151 -15.56 1.72 -15.66
CA ASN A 151 -16.75 2.56 -15.41
C ASN A 151 -17.26 2.36 -13.97
N ASP A 152 -18.16 3.24 -13.54
CA ASP A 152 -18.65 3.27 -12.17
C ASP A 152 -19.53 2.06 -11.81
N ALA A 153 -20.29 1.52 -12.75
CA ALA A 153 -21.11 0.34 -12.54
C ALA A 153 -20.22 -0.89 -12.27
N ALA A 154 -19.16 -1.08 -13.06
CA ALA A 154 -18.18 -2.13 -12.84
C ALA A 154 -17.44 -1.95 -11.50
N HIS A 155 -17.10 -0.72 -11.13
CA HIS A 155 -16.45 -0.41 -9.86
C HIS A 155 -17.31 -0.83 -8.66
N GLN A 156 -18.60 -0.45 -8.66
CA GLN A 156 -19.54 -0.81 -7.60
C GLN A 156 -19.71 -2.32 -7.50
N TYR A 157 -19.86 -3.00 -8.64
CA TYR A 157 -20.07 -4.44 -8.70
C TYR A 157 -18.84 -5.23 -8.20
N LEU A 158 -17.63 -4.84 -8.63
CA LEU A 158 -16.39 -5.46 -8.16
C LEU A 158 -16.13 -5.16 -6.68
N SER A 159 -16.47 -3.96 -6.21
CA SER A 159 -16.35 -3.60 -4.80
C SER A 159 -17.29 -4.42 -3.90
N ALA A 160 -18.49 -4.73 -4.38
CA ALA A 160 -19.43 -5.62 -3.69
C ALA A 160 -18.85 -7.04 -3.58
N GLN A 161 -18.29 -7.58 -4.67
CA GLN A 161 -17.64 -8.91 -4.67
C GLN A 161 -16.39 -8.97 -3.77
N LEU A 162 -15.68 -7.86 -3.57
CA LEU A 162 -14.58 -7.79 -2.60
C LEU A 162 -15.11 -7.76 -1.16
N ALA A 163 -16.27 -7.18 -0.92
CA ALA A 163 -16.89 -7.09 0.40
C ALA A 163 -17.53 -8.41 0.84
N ASP A 164 -18.14 -9.15 -0.09
CA ASP A 164 -18.77 -10.46 0.16
C ASP A 164 -17.83 -11.66 -0.10
N HIS A 165 -16.55 -11.37 -0.46
CA HIS A 165 -15.49 -12.34 -0.70
C HIS A 165 -15.71 -13.27 -1.91
N THR A 166 -16.60 -12.94 -2.84
CA THR A 166 -16.80 -13.70 -4.08
C THR A 166 -15.73 -13.44 -5.13
N LEU A 167 -15.06 -12.25 -5.09
CA LEU A 167 -13.86 -12.00 -5.86
C LEU A 167 -12.67 -12.66 -5.18
N ALA A 168 -12.20 -13.79 -5.72
CA ALA A 168 -11.10 -14.55 -5.17
C ALA A 168 -9.74 -14.11 -5.72
N ARG A 169 -8.76 -14.00 -4.84
CA ARG A 169 -7.37 -13.63 -5.14
C ARG A 169 -6.44 -14.71 -4.63
N THR A 170 -5.66 -15.29 -5.54
CA THR A 170 -4.70 -16.34 -5.24
C THR A 170 -3.28 -15.82 -5.41
N TYR A 171 -2.45 -16.09 -4.44
CA TYR A 171 -1.05 -15.67 -4.41
C TYR A 171 -0.15 -16.89 -4.26
N GLU A 172 1.08 -16.79 -4.76
CA GLU A 172 2.15 -17.70 -4.42
C GLU A 172 3.30 -16.92 -3.77
N CYS A 173 3.94 -17.54 -2.77
CA CYS A 173 5.09 -16.95 -2.09
C CYS A 173 6.08 -18.02 -1.66
N ILE A 174 7.34 -17.61 -1.48
CA ILE A 174 8.36 -18.42 -0.82
C ILE A 174 8.50 -17.89 0.61
N VAL A 175 8.29 -18.76 1.60
CA VAL A 175 8.48 -18.41 3.01
C VAL A 175 9.74 -19.03 3.57
N VAL A 176 10.34 -18.36 4.56
CA VAL A 176 11.52 -18.86 5.29
C VAL A 176 11.10 -19.92 6.28
N GLY A 177 11.87 -20.99 6.34
CA GLY A 177 11.60 -22.13 7.20
C GLY A 177 10.70 -23.19 6.56
N LYS A 178 10.49 -24.28 7.29
CA LYS A 178 9.70 -25.43 6.86
C LYS A 178 8.38 -25.46 7.60
N LEU A 179 7.29 -25.17 6.90
CA LEU A 179 5.93 -25.39 7.39
C LEU A 179 5.72 -26.90 7.61
N ARG A 180 5.23 -27.28 8.78
CA ARG A 180 5.01 -28.70 9.13
C ARG A 180 3.74 -29.23 8.49
N GLU A 181 2.66 -28.47 8.62
CA GLU A 181 1.36 -28.78 8.06
C GLU A 181 1.31 -28.53 6.55
N ASP A 182 0.47 -29.25 5.82
CA ASP A 182 0.31 -29.05 4.38
C ASP A 182 -0.59 -27.87 4.03
N ARG A 183 -1.46 -27.48 4.95
CA ARG A 183 -2.39 -26.35 4.81
C ARG A 183 -2.77 -25.78 6.17
N GLY A 184 -3.23 -24.56 6.16
CA GLY A 184 -3.73 -23.91 7.37
C GLY A 184 -4.43 -22.59 7.08
N THR A 185 -4.93 -21.99 8.14
CA THR A 185 -5.60 -20.69 8.10
C THR A 185 -4.99 -19.80 9.18
N VAL A 186 -4.69 -18.56 8.83
CA VAL A 186 -4.37 -17.50 9.78
C VAL A 186 -5.57 -16.59 9.85
N ASP A 187 -6.33 -16.68 10.92
CA ASP A 187 -7.42 -15.79 11.27
C ASP A 187 -6.96 -14.91 12.43
N ALA A 188 -6.44 -13.73 12.09
CA ALA A 188 -5.82 -12.85 13.06
C ALA A 188 -5.96 -11.38 12.64
N PRO A 189 -6.57 -10.52 13.49
CA PRO A 189 -6.90 -9.15 13.12
C PRO A 189 -5.64 -8.29 12.93
N ILE A 190 -5.65 -7.44 11.89
CA ILE A 190 -4.53 -6.59 11.52
C ILE A 190 -4.83 -5.12 11.78
N ALA A 191 -3.89 -4.44 12.41
CA ALA A 191 -3.87 -3.00 12.58
C ALA A 191 -2.47 -2.44 12.29
N ARG A 192 -2.35 -1.11 12.37
CA ARG A 192 -1.03 -0.46 12.30
C ARG A 192 -0.22 -0.83 13.55
N HIS A 193 1.07 -1.12 13.37
CA HIS A 193 1.95 -1.49 14.49
C HIS A 193 1.97 -0.38 15.56
N PRO A 194 1.86 -0.69 16.86
CA PRO A 194 1.69 0.31 17.91
C PRO A 194 2.81 1.37 17.98
N THR A 195 4.05 0.97 17.71
CA THR A 195 5.23 1.83 17.83
C THR A 195 5.90 2.15 16.50
N ASP A 196 5.77 1.30 15.49
CA ASP A 196 6.36 1.51 14.16
C ASP A 196 5.26 1.77 13.11
N ARG A 197 4.94 3.02 12.89
CA ARG A 197 3.87 3.44 11.97
C ARG A 197 4.06 3.03 10.51
N LYS A 198 5.25 2.57 10.10
CA LYS A 198 5.53 2.06 8.75
C LYS A 198 5.12 0.61 8.58
N ARG A 199 4.81 -0.10 9.67
CA ARG A 199 4.46 -1.52 9.69
C ARG A 199 2.99 -1.74 10.05
N MET A 200 2.47 -2.89 9.63
CA MET A 200 1.24 -3.47 10.13
C MET A 200 1.60 -4.59 11.12
N ALA A 201 0.67 -5.00 11.96
CA ALA A 201 0.87 -6.09 12.90
C ALA A 201 -0.46 -6.79 13.18
N VAL A 202 -0.39 -8.03 13.66
CA VAL A 202 -1.52 -8.68 14.34
C VAL A 202 -1.70 -7.99 15.69
N VAL A 203 -2.87 -7.38 15.89
CA VAL A 203 -3.20 -6.59 17.10
C VAL A 203 -4.63 -6.87 17.49
N ALA A 204 -4.87 -7.16 18.77
CA ALA A 204 -6.22 -7.31 19.31
C ALA A 204 -7.03 -6.02 19.06
N GLY A 205 -8.27 -6.15 18.55
CA GLY A 205 -9.11 -5.03 18.13
C GLY A 205 -8.74 -4.45 16.76
N GLY A 206 -7.80 -5.03 16.03
CA GLY A 206 -7.53 -4.72 14.64
C GLY A 206 -8.70 -5.11 13.72
N ARG A 207 -8.57 -4.82 12.43
CA ARG A 207 -9.57 -5.22 11.42
C ARG A 207 -9.43 -6.70 11.13
N GLU A 208 -10.55 -7.40 11.04
CA GLU A 208 -10.60 -8.81 10.64
C GLU A 208 -9.74 -9.09 9.41
N ALA A 209 -8.96 -10.16 9.49
CA ALA A 209 -8.07 -10.57 8.41
C ALA A 209 -7.91 -12.09 8.42
N VAL A 210 -8.26 -12.73 7.28
CA VAL A 210 -8.22 -14.18 7.10
C VAL A 210 -7.41 -14.54 5.86
N THR A 211 -6.39 -15.39 6.05
CA THR A 211 -5.53 -15.92 4.99
C THR A 211 -5.47 -17.44 5.07
N HIS A 212 -5.94 -18.12 4.04
CA HIS A 212 -5.75 -19.57 3.88
C HIS A 212 -4.45 -19.81 3.13
N TRP A 213 -3.72 -20.85 3.53
CA TRP A 213 -2.49 -21.23 2.87
C TRP A 213 -2.39 -22.74 2.67
N GLU A 214 -1.72 -23.16 1.60
CA GLU A 214 -1.40 -24.55 1.28
C GLU A 214 0.05 -24.65 0.79
N VAL A 215 0.73 -25.71 1.17
CA VAL A 215 2.09 -25.99 0.73
C VAL A 215 2.10 -26.56 -0.67
N ILE A 216 2.81 -25.93 -1.59
CA ILE A 216 3.07 -26.44 -2.93
C ILE A 216 4.28 -27.36 -2.91
N ALA A 217 5.38 -26.91 -2.25
CA ALA A 217 6.61 -27.69 -2.14
C ALA A 217 7.45 -27.25 -0.95
N ARG A 218 8.24 -28.15 -0.39
CA ARG A 218 9.20 -27.90 0.69
C ARG A 218 10.62 -28.05 0.18
N TYR A 219 11.49 -27.11 0.56
CA TYR A 219 12.90 -27.07 0.21
C TYR A 219 13.78 -26.97 1.47
N PRO A 220 15.09 -27.16 1.37
CA PRO A 220 16.00 -26.92 2.49
C PRO A 220 15.88 -25.48 3.01
N GLY A 221 15.32 -25.29 4.20
CA GLY A 221 15.14 -23.97 4.83
C GLY A 221 14.03 -23.07 4.27
N TYR A 222 13.22 -23.55 3.30
CA TYR A 222 12.17 -22.76 2.66
C TYR A 222 10.92 -23.59 2.34
N THR A 223 9.79 -22.91 2.18
CA THR A 223 8.54 -23.53 1.72
C THR A 223 7.91 -22.66 0.64
N HIS A 224 7.51 -23.25 -0.49
CA HIS A 224 6.68 -22.62 -1.53
C HIS A 224 5.22 -22.81 -1.15
N VAL A 225 4.48 -21.73 -1.04
CA VAL A 225 3.14 -21.69 -0.46
C VAL A 225 2.19 -20.97 -1.40
N ARG A 226 0.98 -21.49 -1.55
CA ARG A 226 -0.16 -20.79 -2.15
C ARG A 226 -1.02 -20.20 -1.06
N CYS A 227 -1.39 -18.93 -1.21
CA CYS A 227 -2.26 -18.22 -0.28
C CYS A 227 -3.55 -17.76 -0.98
N ARG A 228 -4.70 -17.93 -0.31
CA ARG A 228 -5.99 -17.40 -0.73
C ARG A 228 -6.50 -16.44 0.33
N LEU A 229 -6.98 -15.28 -0.12
CA LEU A 229 -7.45 -14.22 0.77
C LEU A 229 -8.97 -14.17 0.81
N GLU A 230 -9.56 -14.19 2.02
CA GLU A 230 -10.92 -13.70 2.22
C GLU A 230 -10.92 -12.18 2.30
N THR A 231 -10.11 -11.61 3.14
CA THR A 231 -9.94 -10.17 3.35
C THR A 231 -8.74 -9.62 2.58
N GLY A 232 -8.60 -8.29 2.46
CA GLY A 232 -7.48 -7.63 1.76
C GLY A 232 -6.89 -6.48 2.56
N ARG A 233 -6.29 -6.75 3.73
CA ARG A 233 -5.65 -5.70 4.55
C ARG A 233 -4.26 -5.39 4.02
N THR A 234 -3.79 -4.19 4.30
CA THR A 234 -2.42 -3.78 3.93
C THR A 234 -1.40 -4.78 4.47
N HIS A 235 -0.52 -5.27 3.59
CA HIS A 235 0.53 -6.25 3.88
C HIS A 235 0.01 -7.59 4.47
N GLN A 236 -1.25 -7.97 4.26
CA GLN A 236 -1.90 -9.05 5.00
C GLN A 236 -1.12 -10.38 4.96
N ILE A 237 -0.79 -10.91 3.78
CA ILE A 237 -0.04 -12.18 3.67
C ILE A 237 1.32 -12.06 4.35
N ARG A 238 2.02 -10.95 4.16
CA ARG A 238 3.33 -10.67 4.75
C ARG A 238 3.29 -10.69 6.27
N VAL A 239 2.29 -10.02 6.86
CA VAL A 239 2.06 -9.98 8.32
C VAL A 239 1.68 -11.35 8.84
N HIS A 240 0.74 -12.03 8.20
CA HIS A 240 0.25 -13.34 8.65
C HIS A 240 1.32 -14.43 8.58
N MET A 241 2.10 -14.49 7.50
CA MET A 241 3.19 -15.47 7.40
C MET A 241 4.29 -15.18 8.40
N ALA A 242 4.63 -13.92 8.66
CA ALA A 242 5.56 -13.54 9.71
C ALA A 242 5.02 -13.86 11.13
N TYR A 243 3.72 -13.65 11.36
CA TYR A 243 3.05 -13.94 12.63
C TYR A 243 3.14 -15.42 13.00
N ILE A 244 3.01 -16.34 12.04
CA ILE A 244 3.17 -17.77 12.26
C ILE A 244 4.64 -18.24 12.23
N GLY A 245 5.62 -17.31 12.21
CA GLY A 245 7.05 -17.61 12.26
C GLY A 245 7.70 -17.94 10.92
N HIS A 246 7.00 -17.75 9.81
CA HIS A 246 7.47 -18.05 8.46
C HIS A 246 7.40 -16.82 7.54
N PRO A 247 8.23 -15.75 7.77
CA PRO A 247 8.20 -14.56 6.96
C PRO A 247 8.52 -14.85 5.50
N ILE A 248 8.01 -14.03 4.59
CA ILE A 248 8.27 -14.17 3.16
C ILE A 248 9.74 -13.87 2.84
N LEU A 249 10.34 -14.67 2.00
CA LEU A 249 11.71 -14.48 1.52
C LEU A 249 11.85 -13.13 0.81
N GLY A 250 12.89 -12.36 1.16
CA GLY A 250 13.13 -11.01 0.62
C GLY A 250 12.31 -9.90 1.28
N ASP A 251 11.42 -10.22 2.22
CA ASP A 251 10.69 -9.20 2.97
C ASP A 251 11.58 -8.57 4.05
N THR A 252 12.09 -7.37 3.79
CA THR A 252 12.96 -6.62 4.71
C THR A 252 12.20 -5.92 5.84
N VAL A 253 10.86 -5.86 5.74
CA VAL A 253 10.00 -5.24 6.76
C VAL A 253 9.58 -6.25 7.83
N TYR A 254 9.16 -7.45 7.43
CA TYR A 254 8.63 -8.48 8.33
C TYR A 254 9.56 -9.69 8.52
N GLY A 255 10.57 -9.82 7.68
CA GLY A 255 11.56 -10.89 7.70
C GLY A 255 12.97 -10.41 8.07
N ALA A 256 13.98 -10.97 7.41
CA ALA A 256 15.36 -10.55 7.57
C ALA A 256 15.58 -9.16 6.98
N LYS A 257 16.25 -8.28 7.72
CA LYS A 257 16.56 -6.90 7.27
C LYS A 257 17.50 -6.82 6.05
N LYS A 258 18.10 -7.95 5.67
CA LYS A 258 19.06 -8.03 4.57
C LYS A 258 18.33 -8.37 3.28
N GLU A 259 18.62 -7.60 2.23
CA GLU A 259 18.12 -7.87 0.88
C GLU A 259 18.62 -9.23 0.37
N VAL A 260 17.78 -9.89 -0.44
CA VAL A 260 18.13 -11.16 -1.08
C VAL A 260 18.52 -10.87 -2.53
N PRO A 261 19.79 -11.15 -2.92
CA PRO A 261 20.24 -10.90 -4.27
C PRO A 261 19.38 -11.60 -5.32
N GLY A 262 18.85 -10.81 -6.26
CA GLY A 262 17.98 -11.28 -7.34
C GLY A 262 16.48 -11.21 -7.05
N LEU A 263 16.09 -10.60 -5.90
CA LEU A 263 14.72 -10.20 -5.61
C LEU A 263 14.62 -8.68 -5.48
N THR A 264 13.57 -8.11 -6.03
CA THR A 264 13.25 -6.67 -5.88
C THR A 264 12.71 -6.36 -4.47
N GLY A 265 12.10 -7.35 -3.80
CA GLY A 265 11.51 -7.27 -2.47
C GLY A 265 11.01 -8.63 -2.01
N GLN A 266 9.84 -8.67 -1.38
CA GLN A 266 9.21 -9.92 -0.95
C GLN A 266 8.86 -10.82 -2.14
N CYS A 267 9.28 -12.09 -2.07
CA CYS A 267 8.96 -13.12 -3.06
C CYS A 267 7.48 -13.53 -2.93
N LEU A 268 6.59 -12.63 -3.44
CA LEU A 268 5.13 -12.74 -3.37
C LEU A 268 4.53 -12.29 -4.70
N HIS A 269 3.66 -13.14 -5.28
CA HIS A 269 3.09 -12.94 -6.59
C HIS A 269 1.58 -13.25 -6.59
N ALA A 270 0.75 -12.35 -7.12
CA ALA A 270 -0.69 -12.56 -7.31
C ALA A 270 -0.91 -13.38 -8.59
N VAL A 271 -0.92 -14.70 -8.46
CA VAL A 271 -0.92 -15.66 -9.57
C VAL A 271 -2.29 -15.87 -10.18
N GLY A 272 -3.37 -15.62 -9.44
CA GLY A 272 -4.72 -15.90 -9.88
C GLY A 272 -5.76 -14.91 -9.39
N LEU A 273 -6.74 -14.66 -10.26
CA LEU A 273 -7.88 -13.80 -10.01
C LEU A 273 -9.15 -14.46 -10.55
N ARG A 274 -10.20 -14.56 -9.72
CA ARG A 274 -11.51 -15.08 -10.14
C ARG A 274 -12.60 -14.12 -9.68
N PHE A 275 -13.46 -13.70 -10.59
CA PHE A 275 -14.56 -12.77 -10.34
C PHE A 275 -15.77 -13.05 -11.23
N LEU A 276 -16.93 -12.53 -10.86
CA LEU A 276 -18.08 -12.44 -11.74
C LEU A 276 -17.99 -11.17 -12.57
N HIS A 277 -18.10 -11.31 -13.88
CA HIS A 277 -18.02 -10.17 -14.80
C HIS A 277 -19.17 -9.17 -14.53
N PRO A 278 -18.89 -7.86 -14.41
CA PRO A 278 -19.90 -6.87 -14.00
C PRO A 278 -21.16 -6.81 -14.87
N ARG A 279 -21.02 -7.09 -16.16
CA ARG A 279 -22.12 -7.01 -17.13
C ARG A 279 -22.78 -8.36 -17.41
N THR A 280 -21.97 -9.41 -17.67
CA THR A 280 -22.50 -10.72 -18.08
C THR A 280 -22.82 -11.62 -16.90
N HIS A 281 -22.29 -11.32 -15.73
CA HIS A 281 -22.34 -12.14 -14.49
C HIS A 281 -21.75 -13.54 -14.65
N GLU A 282 -21.02 -13.78 -15.74
CA GLU A 282 -20.25 -15.01 -15.93
C GLU A 282 -18.97 -15.02 -15.10
N VAL A 283 -18.52 -16.22 -14.74
CA VAL A 283 -17.26 -16.39 -14.01
C VAL A 283 -16.09 -16.15 -14.96
N VAL A 284 -15.24 -15.20 -14.62
CA VAL A 284 -13.95 -14.98 -15.27
C VAL A 284 -12.86 -15.47 -14.32
N GLU A 285 -12.02 -16.39 -14.80
CA GLU A 285 -10.88 -16.92 -14.05
C GLU A 285 -9.61 -16.72 -14.86
N LEU A 286 -8.66 -15.97 -14.28
CA LEU A 286 -7.42 -15.54 -14.92
C LEU A 286 -6.23 -16.00 -14.09
N SER A 287 -5.14 -16.33 -14.78
CA SER A 287 -3.86 -16.62 -14.15
C SER A 287 -2.71 -15.98 -14.94
N CYS A 288 -1.60 -15.73 -14.27
CA CYS A 288 -0.37 -15.30 -14.90
C CYS A 288 0.81 -16.17 -14.42
N PRO A 289 1.85 -16.34 -15.25
CA PRO A 289 3.03 -17.11 -14.87
C PRO A 289 3.82 -16.40 -13.76
N LEU A 290 4.53 -17.19 -12.95
CA LEU A 290 5.47 -16.67 -11.97
C LEU A 290 6.56 -15.84 -12.68
N PRO A 291 6.95 -14.67 -12.13
CA PRO A 291 7.98 -13.84 -12.73
C PRO A 291 9.37 -14.51 -12.65
N ASP A 292 10.27 -14.09 -13.52
CA ASP A 292 11.62 -14.66 -13.63
C ASP A 292 12.41 -14.62 -12.31
N GLU A 293 12.27 -13.54 -11.53
CA GLU A 293 12.95 -13.45 -10.22
C GLU A 293 12.44 -14.52 -9.25
N PHE A 294 11.14 -14.84 -9.28
CA PHE A 294 10.54 -15.88 -8.46
C PHE A 294 11.00 -17.28 -8.92
N THR A 295 10.95 -17.56 -10.23
CA THR A 295 11.36 -18.86 -10.79
C THR A 295 12.86 -19.12 -10.61
N ARG A 296 13.72 -18.11 -10.77
CA ARG A 296 15.15 -18.19 -10.45
C ARG A 296 15.37 -18.51 -8.96
N MET A 297 14.58 -17.91 -8.07
CA MET A 297 14.68 -18.17 -6.64
C MET A 297 14.27 -19.61 -6.30
N LEU A 298 13.18 -20.13 -6.88
CA LEU A 298 12.80 -21.54 -6.72
C LEU A 298 13.90 -22.48 -7.18
N GLN A 299 14.58 -22.20 -8.29
CA GLN A 299 15.71 -23.01 -8.77
C GLN A 299 16.90 -22.95 -7.79
N LYS A 300 17.17 -21.79 -7.20
CA LYS A 300 18.28 -21.58 -6.26
C LYS A 300 18.08 -22.33 -4.93
N ILE A 301 16.87 -22.37 -4.39
CA ILE A 301 16.55 -23.01 -3.10
C ILE A 301 16.33 -24.52 -3.22
N ARG A 302 16.24 -25.08 -4.44
CA ARG A 302 16.17 -26.53 -4.71
C ARG A 302 17.50 -27.26 -4.44
N LYS A 303 18.60 -26.52 -4.48
CA LYS A 303 19.96 -27.03 -4.25
C LYS A 303 20.28 -27.06 -2.76
#